data_33dedff0f8f95c691a9f5f02dbc561ec
#
_entry.id   33dedff0f8f95c691a9f5f02dbc561ec
#
_cell.length_a   1.000
_cell.length_b   1.000
_cell.length_c   1.000
_cell.angle_alpha   90.00
_cell.angle_beta   90.00
_cell.angle_gamma   90.00
#
_symmetry.space_group_name_H-M   'P 1'
#
loop_
_entity.id
_entity.type
_entity.pdbx_description
1 polymer ?
#
loop_
_entity_poly.entity_id
_entity_poly.type
_entity_poly.pdbx_seq_one_letter_code
_entity_poly.pdbx_strand_id
1 'polypeptide(L)'
;MTISFRPGIREAVGTITGLAGASGSGKTMTALLYAAGLAQGRKFAVIDTEARRALHYADHQALREAAKAAGLPDDQPVFDHADLGPPFTPDRYREAIEQASQAGYPVIVIDSFSHEYEGDGGIMEWAEQEEANGVRSPGNWKKPKTAHKKLVSRLLQLRAHLVVCMRAEEKMELRQETDERTGRKKTVVIPAEQRPLQERWHPICEKRFPYELTASFLLLPGNPGVPVPLKLQDQHKPFFPTDKPISADAGRQMAEWAGGGAPAATQPAQTPAGTQQAGQPPAPASGGENAPQRISQDRYDELVSAGWNTAYQGMEAVKQWWSQLSRAEQAELKDVKEDWKAKAAEVDQNAQAGAEA
;
A
#
# COMPACT_ATOMS: atom_id res chain seq x y z
N MET A 1 9.55 6.65 -20.10
CA MET A 1 10.54 6.68 -18.98
C MET A 1 11.84 6.08 -19.48
N THR A 2 12.93 6.82 -19.41
CA THR A 2 14.25 6.29 -19.76
C THR A 2 14.79 5.50 -18.57
N ILE A 3 15.11 4.22 -18.79
CA ILE A 3 15.75 3.39 -17.76
C ILE A 3 17.18 3.91 -17.57
N SER A 4 17.54 4.28 -16.35
CA SER A 4 18.90 4.70 -16.01
C SER A 4 19.48 3.76 -14.96
N PHE A 5 20.70 3.30 -15.18
CA PHE A 5 21.45 2.54 -14.21
C PHE A 5 22.20 3.49 -13.26
N ARG A 6 22.09 3.25 -11.96
CA ARG A 6 22.80 3.98 -10.90
C ARG A 6 23.61 2.99 -10.08
N PRO A 7 24.70 3.41 -9.43
CA PRO A 7 25.38 2.59 -8.45
C PRO A 7 24.39 2.07 -7.40
N GLY A 8 24.49 0.78 -7.04
CA GLY A 8 23.66 0.15 -6.01
C GLY A 8 24.04 0.65 -4.62
N ILE A 9 23.65 1.87 -4.30
CA ILE A 9 23.83 2.47 -2.97
C ILE A 9 22.54 2.26 -2.20
N ARG A 10 22.64 1.97 -0.91
CA ARG A 10 21.51 1.83 -0.02
C ARG A 10 20.84 3.19 0.18
N GLU A 11 19.64 3.35 -0.36
CA GLU A 11 18.80 4.53 -0.19
C GLU A 11 17.76 4.28 0.90
N ALA A 12 17.22 5.38 1.49
CA ALA A 12 16.10 5.29 2.41
C ALA A 12 14.86 4.75 1.68
N VAL A 13 14.36 3.60 2.12
CA VAL A 13 13.20 2.93 1.54
C VAL A 13 12.13 2.67 2.59
N GLY A 14 10.86 2.81 2.22
CA GLY A 14 9.76 2.36 3.05
C GLY A 14 9.79 0.83 3.22
N THR A 15 9.37 0.35 4.37
CA THR A 15 9.20 -1.09 4.65
C THR A 15 7.73 -1.41 4.83
N ILE A 16 7.32 -2.61 4.47
CA ILE A 16 5.95 -3.09 4.68
C ILE A 16 6.02 -4.28 5.65
N THR A 17 5.56 -4.08 6.88
CA THR A 17 5.54 -5.13 7.91
C THR A 17 4.13 -5.63 8.14
N GLY A 18 3.91 -6.93 7.98
CA GLY A 18 2.62 -7.59 8.20
C GLY A 18 2.53 -8.25 9.57
N LEU A 19 1.43 -8.00 10.28
CA LEU A 19 1.08 -8.64 11.55
C LEU A 19 -0.24 -9.40 11.38
N ALA A 20 -0.16 -10.72 11.28
CA ALA A 20 -1.32 -11.58 11.14
C ALA A 20 -1.67 -12.25 12.47
N GLY A 21 -2.95 -12.52 12.73
CA GLY A 21 -3.34 -13.28 13.94
C GLY A 21 -4.84 -13.24 14.22
N ALA A 22 -5.28 -14.13 15.10
CA ALA A 22 -6.65 -14.17 15.58
C ALA A 22 -7.01 -12.98 16.50
N SER A 23 -8.27 -12.87 16.87
CA SER A 23 -8.69 -11.90 17.89
C SER A 23 -7.96 -12.17 19.22
N GLY A 24 -7.56 -11.12 19.93
CA GLY A 24 -6.82 -11.24 21.20
C GLY A 24 -5.33 -11.56 21.08
N SER A 25 -4.78 -11.68 19.87
CA SER A 25 -3.35 -11.95 19.67
C SER A 25 -2.45 -10.71 19.84
N GLY A 26 -3.01 -9.55 20.18
CA GLY A 26 -2.24 -8.33 20.45
C GLY A 26 -1.82 -7.52 19.21
N LYS A 27 -2.37 -7.81 18.01
CA LYS A 27 -2.00 -7.13 16.74
C LYS A 27 -1.99 -5.61 16.83
N THR A 28 -3.11 -5.01 17.23
CA THR A 28 -3.28 -3.54 17.29
C THR A 28 -2.20 -2.90 18.18
N MET A 29 -2.08 -3.36 19.42
CA MET A 29 -1.09 -2.79 20.35
C MET A 29 0.35 -3.00 19.85
N THR A 30 0.66 -4.18 19.30
CA THR A 30 1.96 -4.48 18.71
C THR A 30 2.26 -3.55 17.52
N ALA A 31 1.27 -3.34 16.64
CA ALA A 31 1.41 -2.44 15.49
C ALA A 31 1.69 -0.99 15.94
N LEU A 32 0.97 -0.50 16.96
CA LEU A 32 1.14 0.86 17.48
C LEU A 32 2.52 1.04 18.16
N LEU A 33 2.97 0.08 18.98
CA LEU A 33 4.30 0.11 19.59
C LEU A 33 5.42 0.10 18.55
N TYR A 34 5.31 -0.80 17.59
CA TYR A 34 6.28 -0.92 16.49
C TYR A 34 6.31 0.36 15.64
N ALA A 35 5.13 0.93 15.33
CA ALA A 35 5.01 2.18 14.59
C ALA A 35 5.61 3.36 15.34
N ALA A 36 5.46 3.44 16.67
CA ALA A 36 6.07 4.48 17.49
C ALA A 36 7.59 4.47 17.37
N GLY A 37 8.20 3.29 17.35
CA GLY A 37 9.64 3.15 17.11
C GLY A 37 10.06 3.51 15.68
N LEU A 38 9.32 3.05 14.67
CA LEU A 38 9.54 3.39 13.26
C LEU A 38 9.45 4.89 12.99
N ALA A 39 8.55 5.59 13.71
CA ALA A 39 8.28 7.01 13.49
C ALA A 39 9.38 7.94 14.02
N GLN A 40 10.33 7.44 14.84
CA GLN A 40 11.50 8.16 15.30
C GLN A 40 11.17 9.57 15.85
N GLY A 41 10.27 9.65 16.82
CA GLY A 41 9.88 10.90 17.49
C GLY A 41 8.88 11.76 16.71
N ARG A 42 8.27 11.24 15.66
CA ARG A 42 7.18 11.88 14.92
C ARG A 42 5.87 11.16 15.15
N LYS A 43 4.76 11.86 14.93
CA LYS A 43 3.43 11.22 14.87
C LYS A 43 3.33 10.30 13.64
N PHE A 44 2.50 9.28 13.76
CA PHE A 44 2.17 8.40 12.65
C PHE A 44 0.65 8.38 12.40
N ALA A 45 0.23 7.90 11.24
CA ALA A 45 -1.18 7.76 10.87
C ALA A 45 -1.68 6.34 11.19
N VAL A 46 -2.94 6.25 11.62
CA VAL A 46 -3.66 4.98 11.78
C VAL A 46 -4.93 5.04 10.94
N ILE A 47 -5.04 4.15 9.97
CA ILE A 47 -6.26 3.89 9.19
C ILE A 47 -6.95 2.71 9.85
N ASP A 48 -8.06 3.00 10.55
CA ASP A 48 -8.79 2.04 11.37
C ASP A 48 -10.08 1.62 10.66
N THR A 49 -10.21 0.33 10.40
CA THR A 49 -11.41 -0.29 9.83
C THR A 49 -12.16 -1.16 10.85
N GLU A 50 -11.67 -1.20 12.09
CA GLU A 50 -12.18 -1.99 13.20
C GLU A 50 -13.04 -1.14 14.18
N ALA A 51 -13.85 -0.22 13.64
CA ALA A 51 -14.78 0.62 14.41
C ALA A 51 -14.08 1.42 15.53
N ARG A 52 -13.01 2.11 15.21
CA ARG A 52 -12.24 2.99 16.10
C ARG A 52 -11.53 2.27 17.25
N ARG A 53 -11.27 0.98 17.10
CA ARG A 53 -10.63 0.17 18.15
C ARG A 53 -9.23 0.68 18.51
N ALA A 54 -8.49 1.24 17.54
CA ALA A 54 -7.17 1.81 17.79
C ALA A 54 -7.20 2.95 18.81
N LEU A 55 -8.30 3.73 18.90
CA LEU A 55 -8.43 4.82 19.86
C LEU A 55 -8.44 4.37 21.33
N HIS A 56 -8.76 3.10 21.61
CA HIS A 56 -8.67 2.55 22.99
C HIS A 56 -7.23 2.55 23.51
N TYR A 57 -6.24 2.69 22.62
CA TYR A 57 -4.82 2.71 22.96
C TYR A 57 -4.21 4.12 22.92
N ALA A 58 -4.98 5.16 22.58
CA ALA A 58 -4.44 6.52 22.39
C ALA A 58 -3.68 7.05 23.61
N ASP A 59 -4.20 6.76 24.82
CA ASP A 59 -3.59 7.15 26.09
C ASP A 59 -2.92 6.00 26.84
N HIS A 60 -2.69 4.86 26.15
CA HIS A 60 -2.06 3.72 26.80
C HIS A 60 -0.62 4.03 27.21
N GLN A 61 -0.32 3.85 28.53
CA GLN A 61 0.95 4.25 29.12
C GLN A 61 2.16 3.71 28.35
N ALA A 62 2.20 2.40 28.06
CA ALA A 62 3.33 1.81 27.35
C ALA A 62 3.54 2.37 25.93
N LEU A 63 2.47 2.79 25.23
CA LEU A 63 2.57 3.43 23.94
C LEU A 63 3.13 4.85 24.05
N ARG A 64 2.65 5.63 25.04
CA ARG A 64 3.16 6.98 25.30
C ARG A 64 4.63 6.95 25.73
N GLU A 65 5.02 6.05 26.63
CA GLU A 65 6.41 5.85 27.03
C GLU A 65 7.31 5.46 25.86
N ALA A 66 6.85 4.56 25.00
CA ALA A 66 7.58 4.16 23.79
C ALA A 66 7.77 5.32 22.81
N ALA A 67 6.73 6.12 22.57
CA ALA A 67 6.79 7.29 21.69
C ALA A 67 7.70 8.39 22.26
N LYS A 68 7.63 8.63 23.56
CA LYS A 68 8.52 9.56 24.27
C LYS A 68 9.98 9.11 24.20
N ALA A 69 10.26 7.83 24.44
CA ALA A 69 11.58 7.26 24.31
C ALA A 69 12.13 7.37 22.87
N ALA A 70 11.25 7.37 21.87
CA ALA A 70 11.59 7.63 20.48
C ALA A 70 11.79 9.12 20.14
N GLY A 71 11.49 10.04 21.08
CA GLY A 71 11.68 11.49 20.93
C GLY A 71 10.41 12.31 20.66
N LEU A 72 9.21 11.70 20.73
CA LEU A 72 7.96 12.46 20.59
C LEU A 72 7.72 13.33 21.83
N PRO A 73 7.36 14.64 21.69
CA PRO A 73 6.99 15.50 22.79
C PRO A 73 5.79 14.99 23.58
N ASP A 74 5.81 15.14 24.92
CA ASP A 74 4.79 14.62 25.83
C ASP A 74 3.39 15.23 25.62
N ASP A 75 3.32 16.43 25.09
CA ASP A 75 2.09 17.19 24.82
C ASP A 75 1.43 16.83 23.48
N GLN A 76 2.07 15.97 22.68
CA GLN A 76 1.53 15.56 21.39
C GLN A 76 0.83 14.20 21.46
N PRO A 77 -0.25 13.99 20.68
CA PRO A 77 -0.81 12.66 20.48
C PRO A 77 0.20 11.77 19.74
N VAL A 78 0.24 10.48 20.07
CA VAL A 78 1.19 9.54 19.47
C VAL A 78 0.87 9.27 18.00
N PHE A 79 -0.41 9.26 17.66
CA PHE A 79 -0.88 9.03 16.29
C PHE A 79 -2.10 9.89 15.96
N ASP A 80 -2.30 10.14 14.68
CA ASP A 80 -3.54 10.67 14.16
C ASP A 80 -4.37 9.53 13.54
N HIS A 81 -5.69 9.58 13.72
CA HIS A 81 -6.61 8.49 13.43
C HIS A 81 -7.55 8.84 12.28
N ALA A 82 -7.70 7.93 11.33
CA ALA A 82 -8.70 7.96 10.27
C ALA A 82 -9.63 6.75 10.37
N ASP A 83 -10.94 7.01 10.46
CA ASP A 83 -11.99 5.98 10.48
C ASP A 83 -12.37 5.62 9.02
N LEU A 84 -12.04 4.42 8.59
CA LEU A 84 -12.39 3.91 7.26
C LEU A 84 -13.50 2.88 7.39
N GLY A 85 -14.76 3.32 7.28
CA GLY A 85 -15.91 2.42 7.23
C GLY A 85 -16.18 1.86 5.82
N PRO A 86 -17.12 0.91 5.70
CA PRO A 86 -17.49 0.33 4.40
C PRO A 86 -17.98 1.39 3.39
N PRO A 87 -17.92 1.10 2.07
CA PRO A 87 -17.39 -0.13 1.47
C PRO A 87 -15.87 -0.19 1.50
N PHE A 88 -15.32 -1.38 1.76
CA PHE A 88 -13.87 -1.61 1.91
C PHE A 88 -13.18 -1.89 0.57
N THR A 89 -13.41 -1.03 -0.42
CA THR A 89 -12.84 -1.20 -1.76
C THR A 89 -11.34 -0.91 -1.79
N PRO A 90 -10.55 -1.58 -2.66
CA PRO A 90 -9.12 -1.29 -2.83
C PRO A 90 -8.81 0.18 -3.10
N ASP A 91 -9.68 0.89 -3.85
CA ASP A 91 -9.49 2.31 -4.17
C ASP A 91 -9.61 3.19 -2.93
N ARG A 92 -10.54 2.93 -2.01
CA ARG A 92 -10.67 3.70 -0.76
C ARG A 92 -9.48 3.49 0.17
N TYR A 93 -8.94 2.26 0.25
CA TYR A 93 -7.68 2.02 0.96
C TYR A 93 -6.54 2.82 0.34
N ARG A 94 -6.44 2.80 -1.00
CA ARG A 94 -5.42 3.55 -1.72
C ARG A 94 -5.52 5.05 -1.44
N GLU A 95 -6.72 5.63 -1.51
CA GLU A 95 -6.97 7.05 -1.21
C GLU A 95 -6.57 7.43 0.21
N ALA A 96 -6.99 6.65 1.23
CA ALA A 96 -6.65 6.91 2.62
C ALA A 96 -5.12 6.86 2.85
N ILE A 97 -4.44 5.88 2.26
CA ILE A 97 -2.99 5.73 2.35
C ILE A 97 -2.26 6.87 1.64
N GLU A 98 -2.74 7.27 0.45
CA GLU A 98 -2.18 8.40 -0.29
C GLU A 98 -2.33 9.71 0.46
N GLN A 99 -3.48 9.97 1.07
CA GLN A 99 -3.72 11.14 1.92
C GLN A 99 -2.75 11.17 3.12
N ALA A 100 -2.57 10.04 3.81
CA ALA A 100 -1.61 9.95 4.91
C ALA A 100 -0.16 10.17 4.42
N SER A 101 0.20 9.61 3.27
CA SER A 101 1.52 9.81 2.68
C SER A 101 1.76 11.27 2.26
N GLN A 102 0.78 11.93 1.64
CA GLN A 102 0.84 13.35 1.25
C GLN A 102 0.90 14.27 2.46
N ALA A 103 0.25 13.91 3.56
CA ALA A 103 0.36 14.63 4.84
C ALA A 103 1.74 14.48 5.51
N GLY A 104 2.64 13.63 4.96
CA GLY A 104 4.03 13.50 5.41
C GLY A 104 4.22 12.58 6.61
N TYR A 105 3.25 11.72 6.93
CA TYR A 105 3.43 10.74 8.00
C TYR A 105 4.55 9.75 7.65
N PRO A 106 5.52 9.53 8.56
CA PRO A 106 6.63 8.60 8.32
C PRO A 106 6.18 7.15 8.35
N VAL A 107 5.11 6.86 9.06
CA VAL A 107 4.53 5.52 9.25
C VAL A 107 3.02 5.59 9.10
N ILE A 108 2.46 4.60 8.43
CA ILE A 108 1.01 4.40 8.27
C ILE A 108 0.68 3.00 8.77
N VAL A 109 -0.16 2.92 9.80
CA VAL A 109 -0.72 1.67 10.31
C VAL A 109 -2.08 1.44 9.66
N ILE A 110 -2.35 0.22 9.20
CA ILE A 110 -3.64 -0.18 8.63
C ILE A 110 -4.18 -1.32 9.49
N ASP A 111 -5.27 -1.08 10.22
CA ASP A 111 -5.93 -2.07 11.09
C ASP A 111 -7.45 -2.08 10.87
N SER A 112 -7.95 -2.99 10.05
CA SER A 112 -7.35 -4.19 9.47
C SER A 112 -7.33 -4.13 7.93
N PHE A 113 -6.29 -4.69 7.31
CA PHE A 113 -6.22 -4.86 5.86
C PHE A 113 -7.11 -6.02 5.36
N SER A 114 -7.53 -6.92 6.26
CA SER A 114 -8.39 -8.05 5.89
C SER A 114 -9.75 -7.64 5.36
N HIS A 115 -10.26 -6.47 5.75
CA HIS A 115 -11.54 -5.98 5.24
C HIS A 115 -11.47 -5.62 3.74
N GLU A 116 -10.30 -5.26 3.20
CA GLU A 116 -10.13 -5.09 1.75
C GLU A 116 -10.42 -6.40 1.00
N TYR A 117 -10.14 -7.55 1.61
CA TYR A 117 -10.38 -8.86 1.02
C TYR A 117 -11.80 -9.38 1.30
N GLU A 118 -12.23 -9.45 2.57
CA GLU A 118 -13.46 -10.13 3.01
C GLU A 118 -14.55 -9.19 3.56
N GLY A 119 -14.27 -7.90 3.74
CA GLY A 119 -15.25 -6.94 4.29
C GLY A 119 -16.27 -6.47 3.25
N ASP A 120 -17.30 -5.77 3.73
CA ASP A 120 -18.38 -5.24 2.90
C ASP A 120 -17.82 -4.33 1.78
N GLY A 121 -18.10 -4.65 0.52
CA GLY A 121 -17.54 -3.99 -0.65
C GLY A 121 -16.10 -4.39 -0.98
N GLY A 122 -15.51 -5.33 -0.24
CA GLY A 122 -14.19 -5.89 -0.50
C GLY A 122 -14.13 -6.74 -1.77
N ILE A 123 -12.92 -7.24 -2.09
CA ILE A 123 -12.72 -7.94 -3.37
C ILE A 123 -13.47 -9.27 -3.50
N MET A 124 -13.77 -9.95 -2.39
CA MET A 124 -14.59 -11.18 -2.42
C MET A 124 -16.03 -10.85 -2.79
N GLU A 125 -16.66 -9.94 -2.06
CA GLU A 125 -18.05 -9.54 -2.35
C GLU A 125 -18.17 -8.94 -3.77
N TRP A 126 -17.19 -8.15 -4.19
CA TRP A 126 -17.17 -7.63 -5.57
C TRP A 126 -17.14 -8.77 -6.61
N ALA A 127 -16.34 -9.84 -6.37
CA ALA A 127 -16.31 -10.99 -7.28
C ALA A 127 -17.66 -11.73 -7.29
N GLU A 128 -18.35 -11.85 -6.16
CA GLU A 128 -19.70 -12.44 -6.06
C GLU A 128 -20.73 -11.58 -6.81
N GLN A 129 -20.65 -10.26 -6.71
CA GLN A 129 -21.50 -9.33 -7.47
C GLN A 129 -21.29 -9.45 -8.99
N GLU A 130 -20.02 -9.58 -9.46
CA GLU A 130 -19.73 -9.82 -10.87
C GLU A 130 -20.32 -11.17 -11.34
N GLU A 131 -20.30 -12.20 -10.49
CA GLU A 131 -20.90 -13.50 -10.80
C GLU A 131 -22.43 -13.40 -10.87
N ALA A 132 -23.06 -12.70 -9.94
CA ALA A 132 -24.49 -12.43 -9.97
C ALA A 132 -24.91 -11.64 -11.23
N ASN A 133 -24.01 -10.79 -11.75
CA ASN A 133 -24.20 -10.07 -13.02
C ASN A 133 -23.89 -10.93 -14.26
N GLY A 134 -23.69 -12.24 -14.12
CA GLY A 134 -23.50 -13.19 -15.21
C GLY A 134 -22.07 -13.40 -15.67
N VAL A 135 -21.07 -12.82 -14.99
CA VAL A 135 -19.64 -13.04 -15.30
C VAL A 135 -19.17 -14.35 -14.66
N ARG A 136 -19.00 -15.40 -15.47
CA ARG A 136 -18.58 -16.73 -14.98
C ARG A 136 -17.17 -16.74 -14.40
N SER A 137 -16.97 -17.54 -13.33
CA SER A 137 -15.64 -17.84 -12.79
C SER A 137 -14.74 -18.47 -13.88
N PRO A 138 -13.42 -18.08 -13.98
CA PRO A 138 -12.69 -17.14 -13.12
C PRO A 138 -12.77 -15.68 -13.57
N GLY A 139 -13.60 -15.33 -14.55
CA GLY A 139 -13.73 -13.97 -15.10
C GLY A 139 -14.23 -12.94 -14.10
N ASN A 140 -15.11 -13.35 -13.17
CA ASN A 140 -15.64 -12.52 -12.08
C ASN A 140 -14.56 -11.93 -11.17
N TRP A 141 -13.38 -12.56 -11.07
CA TRP A 141 -12.24 -12.08 -10.30
C TRP A 141 -11.36 -11.04 -11.02
N LYS A 142 -11.57 -10.81 -12.33
CA LYS A 142 -10.67 -9.97 -13.13
C LYS A 142 -10.62 -8.52 -12.64
N LYS A 143 -11.80 -7.89 -12.43
CA LYS A 143 -11.89 -6.50 -11.97
C LYS A 143 -11.40 -6.34 -10.53
N PRO A 144 -11.90 -7.14 -9.54
CA PRO A 144 -11.43 -7.06 -8.15
C PRO A 144 -9.93 -7.22 -8.00
N LYS A 145 -9.35 -8.24 -8.65
CA LYS A 145 -7.89 -8.48 -8.61
C LYS A 145 -7.08 -7.38 -9.32
N THR A 146 -7.64 -6.74 -10.33
CA THR A 146 -6.97 -5.60 -10.98
C THR A 146 -6.91 -4.39 -10.06
N ALA A 147 -8.00 -4.10 -9.33
CA ALA A 147 -8.03 -3.03 -8.35
C ALA A 147 -7.07 -3.30 -7.18
N HIS A 148 -7.07 -4.52 -6.64
CA HIS A 148 -6.11 -4.96 -5.62
C HIS A 148 -4.65 -4.78 -6.09
N LYS A 149 -4.32 -5.20 -7.32
CA LYS A 149 -2.96 -5.02 -7.86
C LYS A 149 -2.54 -3.55 -7.93
N LYS A 150 -3.46 -2.64 -8.30
CA LYS A 150 -3.19 -1.20 -8.32
C LYS A 150 -2.89 -0.68 -6.91
N LEU A 151 -3.68 -1.10 -5.90
CA LEU A 151 -3.42 -0.79 -4.50
C LEU A 151 -2.03 -1.28 -4.10
N VAL A 152 -1.73 -2.57 -4.27
CA VAL A 152 -0.43 -3.15 -3.88
C VAL A 152 0.73 -2.47 -4.60
N SER A 153 0.61 -2.20 -5.91
CA SER A 153 1.64 -1.47 -6.66
C SER A 153 1.89 -0.08 -6.07
N ARG A 154 0.85 0.57 -5.55
CA ARG A 154 1.00 1.88 -4.88
C ARG A 154 1.68 1.74 -3.53
N LEU A 155 1.33 0.73 -2.72
CA LEU A 155 2.00 0.46 -1.45
C LEU A 155 3.52 0.31 -1.62
N LEU A 156 3.95 -0.40 -2.65
CA LEU A 156 5.37 -0.65 -2.95
C LEU A 156 6.15 0.61 -3.39
N GLN A 157 5.45 1.67 -3.81
CA GLN A 157 6.06 2.94 -4.23
C GLN A 157 6.13 3.98 -3.12
N LEU A 158 5.53 3.72 -1.96
CA LEU A 158 5.53 4.64 -0.84
C LEU A 158 6.90 4.73 -0.19
N ARG A 159 7.26 5.94 0.23
CA ARG A 159 8.46 6.16 1.05
C ARG A 159 8.19 5.98 2.55
N ALA A 160 6.94 6.11 2.98
CA ALA A 160 6.54 5.84 4.34
C ALA A 160 6.65 4.35 4.68
N HIS A 161 6.90 4.03 5.93
CA HIS A 161 6.78 2.66 6.43
C HIS A 161 5.30 2.29 6.57
N LEU A 162 4.94 1.06 6.22
CA LEU A 162 3.61 0.52 6.40
C LEU A 162 3.62 -0.60 7.44
N VAL A 163 2.67 -0.56 8.37
CA VAL A 163 2.39 -1.65 9.30
C VAL A 163 0.97 -2.13 9.03
N VAL A 164 0.83 -3.36 8.58
CA VAL A 164 -0.42 -3.91 8.07
C VAL A 164 -0.90 -5.02 9.00
N CYS A 165 -1.99 -4.77 9.73
CA CYS A 165 -2.65 -5.78 10.55
C CYS A 165 -3.61 -6.61 9.67
N MET A 166 -3.53 -7.93 9.80
CA MET A 166 -4.40 -8.88 9.12
C MET A 166 -5.02 -9.83 10.14
N ARG A 167 -6.27 -10.17 9.95
CA ARG A 167 -6.87 -11.31 10.65
C ARG A 167 -6.22 -12.59 10.14
N ALA A 168 -6.20 -13.62 10.95
CA ALA A 168 -5.77 -14.94 10.54
C ALA A 168 -6.73 -16.00 11.05
N GLU A 169 -6.89 -17.06 10.28
CA GLU A 169 -7.75 -18.20 10.60
C GLU A 169 -6.95 -19.50 10.50
N GLU A 170 -7.36 -20.47 11.29
CA GLU A 170 -6.83 -21.82 11.19
C GLU A 170 -7.53 -22.58 10.06
N LYS A 171 -6.73 -23.25 9.22
CA LYS A 171 -7.26 -24.11 8.15
C LYS A 171 -6.83 -25.55 8.32
N MET A 172 -7.80 -26.45 8.28
CA MET A 172 -7.55 -27.87 8.07
C MET A 172 -7.07 -28.10 6.64
N GLU A 173 -6.36 -29.20 6.43
CA GLU A 173 -5.92 -29.63 5.10
C GLU A 173 -6.75 -30.81 4.60
N LEU A 174 -7.21 -30.73 3.36
CA LEU A 174 -7.81 -31.86 2.65
C LEU A 174 -6.74 -32.47 1.75
N ARG A 175 -6.24 -33.65 2.12
CA ARG A 175 -5.25 -34.39 1.35
C ARG A 175 -5.89 -35.54 0.62
N GLN A 176 -5.60 -35.69 -0.66
CA GLN A 176 -5.97 -36.88 -1.40
C GLN A 176 -4.90 -37.95 -1.23
N GLU A 177 -5.25 -39.06 -0.59
CA GLU A 177 -4.40 -40.24 -0.47
C GLU A 177 -4.94 -41.34 -1.36
N THR A 178 -4.04 -42.10 -1.99
CA THR A 178 -4.43 -43.29 -2.75
C THR A 178 -4.33 -44.49 -1.82
N ASP A 179 -5.43 -45.17 -1.61
CA ASP A 179 -5.47 -46.44 -0.86
C ASP A 179 -4.64 -47.48 -1.62
N GLU A 180 -3.52 -47.88 -1.03
CA GLU A 180 -2.56 -48.82 -1.65
C GLU A 180 -3.19 -50.18 -1.98
N ARG A 181 -4.21 -50.60 -1.27
CA ARG A 181 -4.88 -51.90 -1.47
C ARG A 181 -5.93 -51.85 -2.60
N THR A 182 -6.62 -50.71 -2.74
CA THR A 182 -7.76 -50.61 -3.66
C THR A 182 -7.49 -49.72 -4.87
N GLY A 183 -6.39 -48.96 -4.88
CA GLY A 183 -6.06 -47.93 -5.89
C GLY A 183 -7.03 -46.74 -5.92
N ARG A 184 -7.97 -46.65 -4.98
CA ARG A 184 -8.99 -45.61 -4.95
C ARG A 184 -8.44 -44.37 -4.21
N LYS A 185 -8.73 -43.18 -4.74
CA LYS A 185 -8.45 -41.94 -4.05
C LYS A 185 -9.41 -41.70 -2.91
N LYS A 186 -8.88 -41.48 -1.70
CA LYS A 186 -9.63 -41.11 -0.50
C LYS A 186 -9.21 -39.72 -0.07
N THR A 187 -10.18 -38.87 0.24
CA THR A 187 -9.90 -37.56 0.86
C THR A 187 -9.73 -37.77 2.37
N VAL A 188 -8.55 -37.44 2.88
CA VAL A 188 -8.25 -37.43 4.32
C VAL A 188 -8.24 -35.99 4.80
N VAL A 189 -8.94 -35.74 5.89
CA VAL A 189 -8.95 -34.44 6.58
C VAL A 189 -7.83 -34.47 7.61
N ILE A 190 -6.86 -33.57 7.47
CA ILE A 190 -5.82 -33.34 8.47
C ILE A 190 -6.29 -32.17 9.33
N PRO A 191 -6.61 -32.40 10.62
CA PRO A 191 -6.99 -31.34 11.53
C PRO A 191 -5.92 -30.26 11.64
N ALA A 192 -6.32 -29.01 11.88
CA ALA A 192 -5.39 -27.89 11.97
C ALA A 192 -4.31 -28.11 13.03
N GLU A 193 -4.65 -28.73 14.16
CA GLU A 193 -3.75 -29.00 15.30
C GLU A 193 -2.59 -29.94 14.95
N GLN A 194 -2.76 -30.78 13.92
CA GLN A 194 -1.76 -31.73 13.45
C GLN A 194 -0.77 -31.11 12.45
N ARG A 195 -1.01 -29.85 12.03
CA ARG A 195 -0.16 -29.15 11.07
C ARG A 195 0.85 -28.26 11.79
N PRO A 196 2.04 -28.04 11.19
CA PRO A 196 2.96 -27.02 11.70
C PRO A 196 2.28 -25.67 11.85
N LEU A 197 2.61 -24.94 12.91
CA LEU A 197 1.97 -23.68 13.28
C LEU A 197 1.91 -22.66 12.11
N GLN A 198 2.99 -22.57 11.34
CA GLN A 198 3.12 -21.66 10.20
C GLN A 198 2.26 -22.07 8.99
N GLU A 199 1.89 -23.33 8.90
CA GLU A 199 1.10 -23.88 7.80
C GLU A 199 -0.39 -23.94 8.10
N ARG A 200 -0.78 -23.94 9.37
CA ARG A 200 -2.18 -24.01 9.76
C ARG A 200 -2.86 -22.65 9.85
N TRP A 201 -2.10 -21.58 10.15
CA TRP A 201 -2.63 -20.22 10.25
C TRP A 201 -2.43 -19.47 8.94
N HIS A 202 -3.50 -18.98 8.36
CA HIS A 202 -3.49 -18.22 7.11
C HIS A 202 -3.96 -16.80 7.34
N PRO A 203 -3.16 -15.78 6.95
CA PRO A 203 -3.65 -14.40 6.91
C PRO A 203 -4.83 -14.27 5.96
N ILE A 204 -5.86 -13.56 6.39
CA ILE A 204 -7.03 -13.26 5.56
C ILE A 204 -6.70 -12.03 4.71
N CYS A 205 -6.27 -12.30 3.49
CA CYS A 205 -5.91 -11.32 2.47
C CYS A 205 -5.79 -12.00 1.10
N GLU A 206 -5.56 -11.24 0.03
CA GLU A 206 -5.24 -11.84 -1.27
C GLU A 206 -3.98 -12.70 -1.16
N LYS A 207 -4.04 -13.90 -1.72
CA LYS A 207 -3.05 -14.99 -1.54
C LYS A 207 -1.60 -14.56 -1.85
N ARG A 208 -1.38 -13.60 -2.75
CA ARG A 208 -0.06 -13.14 -3.15
C ARG A 208 0.47 -11.98 -2.32
N PHE A 209 -0.40 -11.27 -1.61
CA PHE A 209 -0.01 -10.10 -0.83
C PHE A 209 1.11 -10.37 0.19
N PRO A 210 1.15 -11.50 0.93
CA PRO A 210 2.25 -11.79 1.85
C PRO A 210 3.65 -11.84 1.22
N TYR A 211 3.75 -12.11 -0.09
CA TYR A 211 5.04 -12.11 -0.79
C TYR A 211 5.62 -10.70 -0.99
N GLU A 212 4.77 -9.69 -0.99
CA GLU A 212 5.17 -8.29 -1.17
C GLU A 212 5.67 -7.63 0.13
N LEU A 213 5.42 -8.26 1.29
CA LEU A 213 5.84 -7.73 2.58
C LEU A 213 7.36 -7.81 2.75
N THR A 214 7.96 -6.82 3.44
CA THR A 214 9.38 -6.84 3.84
C THR A 214 9.62 -7.87 4.93
N ALA A 215 8.74 -7.88 5.94
CA ALA A 215 8.70 -8.86 7.03
C ALA A 215 7.24 -9.17 7.39
N SER A 216 6.96 -10.38 7.84
CA SER A 216 5.63 -10.72 8.33
C SER A 216 5.68 -11.75 9.45
N PHE A 217 4.73 -11.61 10.37
CA PHE A 217 4.66 -12.38 11.61
C PHE A 217 3.23 -12.84 11.88
N LEU A 218 3.13 -14.04 12.41
CA LEU A 218 1.92 -14.52 13.07
C LEU A 218 2.00 -14.21 14.57
N LEU A 219 0.93 -13.67 15.12
CA LEU A 219 0.75 -13.42 16.55
C LEU A 219 -0.37 -14.32 17.06
N LEU A 220 -0.15 -14.99 18.20
CA LEU A 220 -1.09 -15.95 18.76
C LEU A 220 -1.72 -15.43 20.06
N PRO A 221 -3.01 -15.76 20.34
CA PRO A 221 -3.66 -15.31 21.56
C PRO A 221 -3.00 -15.83 22.85
N GLY A 222 -2.42 -17.04 22.81
CA GLY A 222 -1.73 -17.63 23.96
C GLY A 222 -0.43 -16.91 24.35
N ASN A 223 0.15 -16.12 23.45
CA ASN A 223 1.36 -15.34 23.69
C ASN A 223 1.29 -14.01 22.91
N PRO A 224 0.45 -13.06 23.35
CA PRO A 224 0.14 -11.85 22.59
C PRO A 224 1.38 -11.01 22.28
N GLY A 225 1.51 -10.60 21.02
CA GLY A 225 2.60 -9.75 20.54
C GLY A 225 3.92 -10.48 20.27
N VAL A 226 4.10 -11.73 20.72
CA VAL A 226 5.32 -12.52 20.46
C VAL A 226 5.27 -13.04 19.02
N PRO A 227 6.29 -12.72 18.19
CA PRO A 227 6.25 -13.04 16.77
C PRO A 227 6.59 -14.50 16.46
N VAL A 228 5.76 -15.13 15.62
CA VAL A 228 6.15 -16.32 14.87
C VAL A 228 6.44 -15.88 13.44
N PRO A 229 7.69 -15.90 12.97
CA PRO A 229 8.03 -15.40 11.65
C PRO A 229 7.35 -16.21 10.53
N LEU A 230 6.64 -15.53 9.63
CA LEU A 230 6.13 -16.07 8.36
C LEU A 230 7.09 -15.74 7.22
N LYS A 231 7.61 -14.50 7.20
CA LYS A 231 8.64 -14.04 6.29
C LYS A 231 9.59 -13.11 7.05
N LEU A 232 10.84 -13.48 7.13
CA LEU A 232 11.86 -12.69 7.82
C LEU A 232 13.23 -12.99 7.21
N GLN A 233 13.88 -11.96 6.68
CA GLN A 233 15.24 -12.05 6.14
C GLN A 233 16.26 -12.11 7.27
N ASP A 234 17.40 -12.77 7.05
CA ASP A 234 18.43 -12.99 8.08
C ASP A 234 18.93 -11.68 8.71
N GLN A 235 19.08 -10.64 7.92
CA GLN A 235 19.51 -9.30 8.36
C GLN A 235 18.54 -8.62 9.34
N HIS A 236 17.27 -9.02 9.36
CA HIS A 236 16.23 -8.48 10.23
C HIS A 236 15.97 -9.34 11.48
N LYS A 237 16.47 -10.58 11.51
CA LYS A 237 16.26 -11.49 12.66
C LYS A 237 16.66 -10.86 14.01
N PRO A 238 17.76 -10.12 14.12
CA PRO A 238 18.15 -9.50 15.39
C PRO A 238 17.13 -8.48 15.92
N PHE A 239 16.31 -7.88 15.05
CA PHE A 239 15.32 -6.88 15.43
C PHE A 239 14.06 -7.50 16.04
N PHE A 240 13.78 -8.76 15.73
CA PHE A 240 12.54 -9.46 16.10
C PHE A 240 12.85 -10.76 16.87
N PRO A 241 13.26 -10.66 18.15
CA PRO A 241 13.39 -11.85 19.01
C PRO A 241 12.06 -12.61 19.10
N THR A 242 12.12 -13.94 19.07
CA THR A 242 10.92 -14.80 19.05
C THR A 242 10.46 -15.22 20.45
N ASP A 243 11.12 -14.77 21.49
CA ASP A 243 10.86 -15.07 22.90
C ASP A 243 10.17 -13.92 23.65
N LYS A 244 9.97 -12.78 23.02
CA LYS A 244 9.33 -11.59 23.62
C LYS A 244 8.50 -10.81 22.60
N PRO A 245 7.54 -9.99 23.04
CA PRO A 245 6.71 -9.19 22.15
C PRO A 245 7.52 -8.23 21.27
N ILE A 246 7.04 -8.01 20.04
CA ILE A 246 7.58 -6.94 19.18
C ILE A 246 7.39 -5.60 19.89
N SER A 247 8.44 -4.81 19.97
CA SER A 247 8.49 -3.56 20.70
C SER A 247 8.79 -2.36 19.80
N ALA A 248 8.74 -1.16 20.37
CA ALA A 248 9.19 0.06 19.69
C ALA A 248 10.68 0.00 19.33
N ASP A 249 11.52 -0.73 20.10
CA ASP A 249 12.92 -0.89 19.74
C ASP A 249 13.12 -1.67 18.43
N ALA A 250 12.30 -2.69 18.17
CA ALA A 250 12.28 -3.36 16.87
C ALA A 250 11.94 -2.39 15.73
N GLY A 251 10.99 -1.47 15.96
CA GLY A 251 10.63 -0.42 15.00
C GLY A 251 11.79 0.54 14.75
N ARG A 252 12.45 1.01 15.80
CA ARG A 252 13.63 1.88 15.71
C ARG A 252 14.74 1.22 14.90
N GLN A 253 15.11 -0.02 15.21
CA GLN A 253 16.14 -0.77 14.49
C GLN A 253 15.79 -0.98 13.01
N MET A 254 14.52 -1.25 12.69
CA MET A 254 14.07 -1.37 11.31
C MET A 254 14.14 -0.02 10.57
N ALA A 255 13.78 1.10 11.22
CA ALA A 255 13.89 2.43 10.63
C ALA A 255 15.34 2.82 10.36
N GLU A 256 16.24 2.59 11.30
CA GLU A 256 17.69 2.80 11.14
C GLU A 256 18.25 1.97 9.99
N TRP A 257 17.85 0.70 9.92
CA TRP A 257 18.23 -0.18 8.82
C TRP A 257 17.69 0.37 7.49
N ALA A 258 16.42 0.74 7.39
CA ALA A 258 15.78 1.25 6.18
C ALA A 258 16.37 2.60 5.72
N GLY A 259 16.81 3.44 6.66
CA GLY A 259 17.47 4.72 6.39
C GLY A 259 18.87 4.61 5.76
N GLY A 260 19.38 3.38 5.54
CA GLY A 260 20.67 3.17 4.86
C GLY A 260 21.90 3.46 5.72
N GLY A 261 21.72 3.68 7.03
CA GLY A 261 22.83 4.05 7.94
C GLY A 261 23.30 5.50 7.79
N ALA A 262 22.66 6.31 6.94
CA ALA A 262 22.82 7.76 6.93
C ALA A 262 21.87 8.38 7.97
N PRO A 263 22.28 9.42 8.74
CA PRO A 263 21.37 10.11 9.62
C PRO A 263 20.21 10.66 8.78
N ALA A 264 18.97 10.43 9.25
CA ALA A 264 17.78 10.94 8.60
C ALA A 264 17.93 12.45 8.41
N ALA A 265 18.05 12.88 7.17
CA ALA A 265 18.04 14.32 6.86
C ALA A 265 16.68 14.85 7.31
N THR A 266 16.69 15.67 8.35
CA THR A 266 15.55 16.38 8.87
C THR A 266 15.01 17.27 7.75
N GLN A 267 13.95 16.82 7.05
CA GLN A 267 13.20 17.74 6.21
C GLN A 267 12.44 18.69 7.16
N PRO A 268 12.59 20.02 7.00
CA PRO A 268 11.86 20.95 7.83
C PRO A 268 10.36 20.75 7.59
N ALA A 269 9.61 20.63 8.69
CA ALA A 269 8.16 20.62 8.69
C ALA A 269 7.65 21.86 7.94
N GLN A 270 6.91 21.68 6.87
CA GLN A 270 6.18 22.77 6.23
C GLN A 270 4.99 23.10 7.14
N THR A 271 5.15 24.18 7.88
CA THR A 271 4.06 24.84 8.60
C THR A 271 3.04 25.35 7.58
N PRO A 272 1.73 25.15 7.77
CA PRO A 272 0.75 25.79 6.89
C PRO A 272 0.84 27.31 7.10
N ALA A 273 1.24 28.00 6.03
CA ALA A 273 1.34 29.45 6.00
C ALA A 273 -0.06 30.04 6.10
N GLY A 274 -0.30 30.75 7.20
CA GLY A 274 -1.40 31.70 7.36
C GLY A 274 -1.27 32.83 6.35
N THR A 275 -2.42 33.23 5.85
CA THR A 275 -2.69 34.38 4.99
C THR A 275 -1.96 35.65 5.47
N GLN A 276 -1.08 36.23 4.66
CA GLN A 276 -0.76 37.65 4.76
C GLN A 276 -0.52 38.29 3.38
N GLN A 277 -1.03 39.46 3.31
CA GLN A 277 -1.28 40.43 2.26
C GLN A 277 -0.13 40.79 1.31
N ALA A 278 -0.58 41.28 0.17
CA ALA A 278 0.12 41.85 -0.96
C ALA A 278 1.20 42.90 -0.61
N GLY A 279 2.34 42.78 -1.26
CA GLY A 279 3.34 43.83 -1.41
C GLY A 279 3.94 43.75 -2.83
N GLN A 280 4.00 44.90 -3.49
CA GLN A 280 4.34 45.16 -4.89
C GLN A 280 5.68 44.57 -5.39
N PRO A 281 5.81 44.36 -6.71
CA PRO A 281 7.00 43.75 -7.32
C PRO A 281 8.09 44.78 -7.62
N PRO A 282 9.37 44.42 -7.62
CA PRO A 282 10.44 45.16 -8.33
C PRO A 282 10.55 44.69 -9.78
N ALA A 283 10.84 45.64 -10.64
CA ALA A 283 10.98 45.57 -12.09
C ALA A 283 12.19 44.75 -12.58
N PRO A 284 12.26 44.42 -13.88
CA PRO A 284 12.99 43.28 -14.42
C PRO A 284 14.47 43.62 -14.72
N ALA A 285 15.31 42.60 -14.52
CA ALA A 285 16.65 42.56 -15.11
C ALA A 285 16.65 41.58 -16.29
N SER A 286 17.11 42.11 -17.40
CA SER A 286 17.22 41.53 -18.73
C SER A 286 18.30 40.46 -18.86
N GLY A 287 18.02 39.44 -19.70
CA GLY A 287 19.02 38.83 -20.57
C GLY A 287 19.44 37.42 -20.20
N GLY A 288 19.19 36.44 -21.08
CA GLY A 288 19.87 35.15 -21.12
C GLY A 288 19.04 34.05 -21.78
N GLU A 289 19.29 33.87 -23.03
CA GLU A 289 18.93 32.85 -24.00
C GLU A 289 18.35 31.48 -23.55
N ASN A 290 17.27 31.11 -24.18
CA ASN A 290 16.81 29.80 -24.68
C ASN A 290 17.44 28.51 -24.07
N ALA A 291 16.83 27.99 -23.00
CA ALA A 291 16.71 26.57 -22.77
C ALA A 291 15.23 26.17 -22.98
N PRO A 292 14.90 25.02 -23.58
CA PRO A 292 13.52 24.60 -23.72
C PRO A 292 12.88 24.44 -22.33
N GLN A 293 11.81 25.18 -22.07
CA GLN A 293 11.05 25.09 -20.83
C GLN A 293 10.43 23.66 -20.74
N ARG A 294 11.03 22.83 -19.93
CA ARG A 294 10.43 21.53 -19.58
C ARG A 294 9.18 21.75 -18.76
N ILE A 295 8.12 21.01 -19.08
CA ILE A 295 6.91 20.98 -18.26
C ILE A 295 7.20 20.29 -16.92
N SER A 296 6.44 20.62 -15.86
CA SER A 296 6.57 19.93 -14.56
C SER A 296 6.16 18.46 -14.68
N GLN A 297 6.71 17.60 -13.81
CA GLN A 297 6.38 16.17 -13.83
C GLN A 297 4.88 15.93 -13.61
N ASP A 298 4.26 16.68 -12.68
CA ASP A 298 2.80 16.57 -12.43
C ASP A 298 1.98 16.92 -13.68
N ARG A 299 2.41 17.97 -14.42
CA ARG A 299 1.76 18.36 -15.66
C ARG A 299 1.96 17.33 -16.78
N TYR A 300 3.12 16.71 -16.84
CA TYR A 300 3.39 15.60 -17.77
C TYR A 300 2.47 14.40 -17.48
N ASP A 301 2.36 13.97 -16.23
CA ASP A 301 1.53 12.82 -15.82
C ASP A 301 0.03 13.09 -16.05
N GLU A 302 -0.44 14.31 -15.79
CA GLU A 302 -1.78 14.76 -16.13
C GLU A 302 -2.08 14.64 -17.63
N LEU A 303 -1.17 15.14 -18.46
CA LEU A 303 -1.32 15.11 -19.92
C LEU A 303 -1.24 13.69 -20.49
N VAL A 304 -0.38 12.83 -19.93
CA VAL A 304 -0.34 11.40 -20.30
C VAL A 304 -1.67 10.72 -20.01
N SER A 305 -2.25 10.96 -18.83
CA SER A 305 -3.55 10.41 -18.46
C SER A 305 -4.68 10.92 -19.36
N ALA A 306 -4.69 12.22 -19.67
CA ALA A 306 -5.66 12.83 -20.57
C ALA A 306 -5.54 12.26 -22.00
N GLY A 307 -4.31 12.03 -22.49
CA GLY A 307 -4.05 11.42 -23.79
C GLY A 307 -4.62 10.01 -23.92
N TRP A 308 -4.46 9.17 -22.89
CA TRP A 308 -5.06 7.84 -22.87
C TRP A 308 -6.58 7.89 -22.85
N ASN A 309 -7.19 8.76 -22.01
CA ASN A 309 -8.64 8.92 -21.98
C ASN A 309 -9.20 9.36 -23.34
N THR A 310 -8.47 10.20 -24.04
CA THR A 310 -8.85 10.68 -25.38
C THR A 310 -8.67 9.58 -26.45
N ALA A 311 -7.65 8.73 -26.34
CA ALA A 311 -7.42 7.61 -27.25
C ALA A 311 -8.57 6.59 -27.24
N TYR A 312 -9.23 6.39 -26.11
CA TYR A 312 -10.45 5.55 -26.03
C TYR A 312 -11.69 6.16 -26.70
N GLN A 313 -11.62 7.44 -27.14
CA GLN A 313 -12.71 8.11 -27.87
C GLN A 313 -12.48 8.10 -29.40
N GLY A 314 -11.37 7.52 -29.86
CA GLY A 314 -11.02 7.37 -31.26
C GLY A 314 -10.01 8.39 -31.81
N MET A 315 -9.61 8.18 -33.05
CA MET A 315 -8.51 8.93 -33.70
C MET A 315 -8.79 10.43 -33.84
N GLU A 316 -10.02 10.80 -34.11
CA GLU A 316 -10.38 12.22 -34.29
C GLU A 316 -10.27 12.99 -32.98
N ALA A 317 -10.71 12.40 -31.87
CA ALA A 317 -10.54 12.97 -30.54
C ALA A 317 -9.06 13.20 -30.18
N VAL A 318 -8.18 12.26 -30.48
CA VAL A 318 -6.74 12.38 -30.25
C VAL A 318 -6.15 13.54 -31.05
N LYS A 319 -6.51 13.70 -32.32
CA LYS A 319 -6.04 14.80 -33.16
C LYS A 319 -6.47 16.16 -32.62
N GLN A 320 -7.75 16.29 -32.27
CA GLN A 320 -8.31 17.52 -31.74
C GLN A 320 -7.67 17.91 -30.40
N TRP A 321 -7.53 16.97 -29.47
CA TRP A 321 -6.90 17.22 -28.18
C TRP A 321 -5.41 17.57 -28.35
N TRP A 322 -4.68 16.85 -29.20
CA TRP A 322 -3.26 17.13 -29.46
C TRP A 322 -3.03 18.55 -30.00
N SER A 323 -3.94 19.06 -30.83
CA SER A 323 -3.84 20.42 -31.38
C SER A 323 -3.98 21.53 -30.32
N GLN A 324 -4.56 21.22 -29.16
CA GLN A 324 -4.74 22.17 -28.06
C GLN A 324 -3.50 22.29 -27.13
N LEU A 325 -2.56 21.34 -27.23
CA LEU A 325 -1.36 21.32 -26.42
C LEU A 325 -0.34 22.37 -26.92
N SER A 326 0.37 22.98 -25.99
CA SER A 326 1.48 23.88 -26.29
C SER A 326 2.64 23.15 -26.98
N ARG A 327 3.53 23.88 -27.66
CA ARG A 327 4.72 23.28 -28.31
C ARG A 327 5.64 22.57 -27.32
N ALA A 328 5.76 23.07 -26.09
CA ALA A 328 6.57 22.44 -25.04
C ALA A 328 5.94 21.09 -24.61
N GLU A 329 4.63 21.06 -24.37
CA GLU A 329 3.90 19.83 -24.03
C GLU A 329 3.95 18.79 -25.15
N GLN A 330 3.76 19.21 -26.41
CA GLN A 330 3.87 18.31 -27.55
C GLN A 330 5.28 17.73 -27.74
N ALA A 331 6.32 18.47 -27.40
CA ALA A 331 7.69 18.00 -27.49
C ALA A 331 8.00 16.93 -26.45
N GLU A 332 7.54 17.11 -25.21
CA GLU A 332 7.72 16.15 -24.10
C GLU A 332 6.87 14.88 -24.27
N LEU A 333 5.71 14.98 -24.92
CA LEU A 333 4.76 13.87 -25.11
C LEU A 333 4.94 13.13 -26.45
N LYS A 334 5.96 13.47 -27.23
CA LYS A 334 6.17 12.93 -28.56
C LYS A 334 6.26 11.39 -28.57
N ASP A 335 6.93 10.82 -27.58
CA ASP A 335 7.18 9.37 -27.52
C ASP A 335 5.93 8.55 -27.17
N VAL A 336 5.01 9.12 -26.35
CA VAL A 336 3.75 8.46 -25.98
C VAL A 336 2.61 8.70 -26.96
N LYS A 337 2.76 9.64 -27.88
CA LYS A 337 1.74 9.99 -28.88
C LYS A 337 1.42 8.84 -29.83
N GLU A 338 2.42 8.06 -30.21
CA GLU A 338 2.22 6.94 -31.15
C GLU A 338 1.43 5.80 -30.50
N ASP A 339 1.60 5.57 -29.19
CA ASP A 339 0.82 4.60 -28.43
C ASP A 339 -0.67 5.00 -28.36
N TRP A 340 -0.97 6.29 -28.16
CA TRP A 340 -2.34 6.81 -28.21
C TRP A 340 -3.00 6.66 -29.56
N LYS A 341 -2.25 6.92 -30.64
CA LYS A 341 -2.76 6.74 -32.02
C LYS A 341 -3.05 5.26 -32.31
N ALA A 342 -2.16 4.36 -31.88
CA ALA A 342 -2.36 2.93 -32.05
C ALA A 342 -3.65 2.47 -31.34
N LYS A 343 -3.85 2.94 -30.08
CA LYS A 343 -5.07 2.62 -29.32
C LYS A 343 -6.33 3.22 -29.96
N ALA A 344 -6.27 4.46 -30.41
CA ALA A 344 -7.40 5.12 -31.05
C ALA A 344 -7.81 4.44 -32.37
N ALA A 345 -6.84 3.99 -33.16
CA ALA A 345 -7.10 3.23 -34.39
C ALA A 345 -7.77 1.87 -34.10
N GLU A 346 -7.35 1.17 -33.03
CA GLU A 346 -8.01 -0.06 -32.55
C GLU A 346 -9.47 0.18 -32.17
N VAL A 347 -9.74 1.30 -31.48
CA VAL A 347 -11.10 1.69 -31.07
C VAL A 347 -11.99 1.96 -32.28
N ASP A 348 -11.49 2.72 -33.27
CA ASP A 348 -12.21 3.04 -34.49
C ASP A 348 -12.51 1.77 -35.34
N GLN A 349 -11.56 0.83 -35.44
CA GLN A 349 -11.76 -0.44 -36.10
C GLN A 349 -12.85 -1.30 -35.44
N ASN A 350 -12.83 -1.37 -34.09
CA ASN A 350 -13.83 -2.12 -33.38
C ASN A 350 -15.23 -1.51 -33.49
N ALA A 351 -15.33 -0.18 -33.56
CA ALA A 351 -16.59 0.53 -33.76
C ALA A 351 -17.17 0.26 -35.15
N GLN A 352 -16.33 0.19 -36.20
CA GLN A 352 -16.75 -0.16 -37.57
C GLN A 352 -17.21 -1.63 -37.70
N ALA A 353 -16.46 -2.56 -37.08
CA ALA A 353 -16.81 -3.99 -37.09
C ALA A 353 -18.13 -4.27 -36.34
N GLY A 354 -18.45 -3.47 -35.31
CA GLY A 354 -19.72 -3.56 -34.57
C GLY A 354 -20.93 -2.92 -35.29
N ALA A 355 -20.70 -2.08 -36.31
CA ALA A 355 -21.74 -1.46 -37.12
C ALA A 355 -22.13 -2.28 -38.36
N GLU A 356 -21.29 -3.26 -38.74
CA GLU A 356 -21.52 -4.17 -39.87
C GLU A 356 -22.08 -5.54 -39.45
N ALA A 357 -22.23 -5.81 -38.14
CA ALA A 357 -22.80 -7.03 -37.55
C ALA A 357 -24.22 -6.77 -36.99
#